data_ba12a3eeb98a0cd20aa328299d201842
#
_entry.id   ba12a3eeb98a0cd20aa328299d201842
#
_cell.length_a   1.000
_cell.length_b   1.000
_cell.length_c   1.000
_cell.angle_alpha   90.00
_cell.angle_beta   90.00
_cell.angle_gamma   90.00
#
_symmetry.space_group_name_H-M   'P 1'
#
loop_
_entity.id
_entity.type
_entity.pdbx_description
1 polymer ?
#
loop_
_entity_poly.entity_id
_entity_poly.type
_entity_poly.pdbx_seq_one_letter_code
_entity_poly.pdbx_strand_id
1 'polypeptide(L)'
;MNLKNAAILVIDDDQDVLTAVRLLLKTEAASVVTEKNPENLRWLLSKQSFDLIMLDMNFNSSINTGNEGLFWLRKIKELGSDAAVIMITAYGDIDLAVRSLKEGAADFMVKPWHNERLITAIKETLKQKGNAQLKNADKLPDSIIGSELLGASE
;
A
#
# COMPACT_ATOMS: atom_id res chain seq x y z
N MET A 1 0.47 10.40 -8.76
CA MET A 1 0.63 9.24 -9.67
C MET A 1 -0.71 8.72 -10.12
N ASN A 2 -0.81 8.38 -11.38
CA ASN A 2 -2.03 7.80 -11.95
C ASN A 2 -2.09 6.31 -11.72
N LEU A 3 -3.30 5.81 -11.46
CA LEU A 3 -3.54 4.39 -11.35
C LEU A 3 -3.06 3.64 -12.61
N LYS A 4 -3.25 4.23 -13.77
CA LYS A 4 -2.83 3.66 -15.03
C LYS A 4 -1.36 3.26 -15.08
N ASN A 5 -0.53 3.97 -14.33
CA ASN A 5 0.92 3.74 -14.33
C ASN A 5 1.37 2.96 -13.11
N ALA A 6 0.46 2.55 -12.26
CA ALA A 6 0.80 1.96 -10.97
C ALA A 6 0.98 0.45 -11.04
N ALA A 7 1.98 -0.04 -10.32
CA ALA A 7 2.18 -1.46 -10.09
C ALA A 7 1.62 -1.78 -8.71
N ILE A 8 0.67 -2.70 -8.65
CA ILE A 8 -0.06 -3.03 -7.43
C ILE A 8 0.17 -4.48 -7.05
N LEU A 9 0.46 -4.70 -5.77
CA LEU A 9 0.58 -6.03 -5.19
C LEU A 9 -0.59 -6.24 -4.23
N VAL A 10 -1.26 -7.38 -4.35
CA VAL A 10 -2.39 -7.73 -3.47
C VAL A 10 -2.04 -9.01 -2.74
N ILE A 11 -2.03 -8.95 -1.42
CA ILE A 11 -1.70 -10.11 -0.58
C ILE A 11 -2.88 -10.43 0.31
N ASP A 12 -3.50 -11.58 0.08
CA ASP A 12 -4.67 -12.04 0.81
C ASP A 12 -4.75 -13.54 0.62
N ASP A 13 -5.00 -14.30 1.68
CA ASP A 13 -5.09 -15.76 1.56
C ASP A 13 -6.43 -16.23 0.99
N ASP A 14 -7.37 -15.32 0.80
CA ASP A 14 -8.66 -15.63 0.20
C ASP A 14 -8.55 -15.48 -1.32
N GLN A 15 -8.61 -16.63 -2.02
CA GLN A 15 -8.48 -16.63 -3.47
C GLN A 15 -9.57 -15.80 -4.16
N ASP A 16 -10.77 -15.78 -3.59
CA ASP A 16 -11.87 -15.01 -4.18
C ASP A 16 -11.59 -13.52 -4.16
N VAL A 17 -10.98 -13.03 -3.08
CA VAL A 17 -10.56 -11.64 -3.00
C VAL A 17 -9.50 -11.33 -4.05
N LEU A 18 -8.51 -12.19 -4.17
CA LEU A 18 -7.44 -12.00 -5.16
C LEU A 18 -7.99 -11.96 -6.58
N THR A 19 -8.89 -12.89 -6.90
CA THR A 19 -9.49 -12.95 -8.22
C THR A 19 -10.31 -11.70 -8.50
N ALA A 20 -11.14 -11.28 -7.56
CA ALA A 20 -12.01 -10.13 -7.73
C ALA A 20 -11.20 -8.85 -7.93
N VAL A 21 -10.17 -8.65 -7.11
CA VAL A 21 -9.34 -7.45 -7.21
C VAL A 21 -8.54 -7.45 -8.51
N ARG A 22 -8.00 -8.61 -8.89
CA ARG A 22 -7.27 -8.70 -10.15
C ARG A 22 -8.16 -8.34 -11.34
N LEU A 23 -9.37 -8.91 -11.40
CA LEU A 23 -10.29 -8.62 -12.50
C LEU A 23 -10.67 -7.15 -12.54
N LEU A 24 -10.86 -6.54 -11.39
CA LEU A 24 -11.20 -5.13 -11.31
C LEU A 24 -10.06 -4.25 -11.79
N LEU A 25 -8.83 -4.53 -11.37
CA LEU A 25 -7.70 -3.64 -11.58
C LEU A 25 -6.90 -3.90 -12.84
N LYS A 26 -7.05 -5.06 -13.48
CA LYS A 26 -6.19 -5.41 -14.60
C LYS A 26 -6.28 -4.46 -15.77
N THR A 27 -7.43 -3.78 -15.95
CA THR A 27 -7.60 -2.79 -17.00
C THR A 27 -7.37 -1.38 -16.52
N GLU A 28 -7.20 -1.18 -15.21
CA GLU A 28 -7.07 0.13 -14.61
C GLU A 28 -5.61 0.47 -14.26
N ALA A 29 -4.84 -0.53 -13.90
CA ALA A 29 -3.46 -0.35 -13.43
C ALA A 29 -2.46 -0.85 -14.47
N ALA A 30 -1.20 -0.45 -14.31
CA ALA A 30 -0.14 -0.92 -15.19
C ALA A 30 0.12 -2.42 -14.98
N SER A 31 0.14 -2.85 -13.72
CA SER A 31 0.29 -4.28 -13.42
C SER A 31 -0.36 -4.59 -12.08
N VAL A 32 -0.84 -5.83 -11.95
CA VAL A 32 -1.42 -6.33 -10.70
C VAL A 32 -0.84 -7.71 -10.45
N VAL A 33 -0.19 -7.84 -9.30
CA VAL A 33 0.38 -9.12 -8.86
C VAL A 33 -0.40 -9.55 -7.63
N THR A 34 -0.84 -10.80 -7.60
CA THR A 34 -1.58 -11.35 -6.46
C THR A 34 -0.75 -12.44 -5.80
N GLU A 35 -0.83 -12.50 -4.48
CA GLU A 35 -0.07 -13.45 -3.68
C GLU A 35 -0.90 -13.90 -2.48
N LYS A 36 -0.99 -15.21 -2.26
CA LYS A 36 -1.74 -15.77 -1.13
C LYS A 36 -0.89 -15.85 0.14
N ASN A 37 0.42 -15.99 0.00
CA ASN A 37 1.30 -16.23 1.13
C ASN A 37 2.16 -14.99 1.39
N PRO A 38 1.98 -14.32 2.53
CA PRO A 38 2.75 -13.12 2.83
C PRO A 38 4.24 -13.40 3.03
N GLU A 39 4.63 -14.66 3.25
CA GLU A 39 6.05 -14.98 3.39
C GLU A 39 6.80 -14.78 2.09
N ASN A 40 6.11 -14.68 0.96
CA ASN A 40 6.75 -14.38 -0.32
C ASN A 40 7.01 -12.89 -0.52
N LEU A 41 6.66 -12.04 0.44
CA LEU A 41 6.83 -10.59 0.34
C LEU A 41 8.27 -10.19 0.05
N ARG A 42 9.22 -10.77 0.80
CA ARG A 42 10.64 -10.43 0.61
C ARG A 42 11.06 -10.70 -0.82
N TRP A 43 10.69 -11.86 -1.33
CA TRP A 43 11.05 -12.23 -2.69
C TRP A 43 10.39 -11.31 -3.72
N LEU A 44 9.09 -11.04 -3.54
CA LEU A 44 8.35 -10.17 -4.46
C LEU A 44 8.93 -8.76 -4.50
N LEU A 45 9.24 -8.19 -3.34
CA LEU A 45 9.79 -6.85 -3.26
C LEU A 45 11.22 -6.78 -3.81
N SER A 46 11.92 -7.90 -3.84
CA SER A 46 13.26 -7.94 -4.44
C SER A 46 13.19 -8.00 -5.96
N LYS A 47 12.08 -8.46 -6.53
CA LYS A 47 11.94 -8.64 -7.97
C LYS A 47 11.43 -7.39 -8.68
N GLN A 48 10.58 -6.61 -8.03
CA GLN A 48 10.08 -5.37 -8.63
C GLN A 48 9.63 -4.41 -7.55
N SER A 49 9.56 -3.14 -7.93
CA SER A 49 9.00 -2.12 -7.06
C SER A 49 7.49 -2.06 -7.26
N PHE A 50 6.77 -1.85 -6.16
CA PHE A 50 5.33 -1.66 -6.21
C PHE A 50 5.00 -0.26 -5.74
N ASP A 51 3.97 0.32 -6.30
CA ASP A 51 3.50 1.64 -5.90
C ASP A 51 2.48 1.54 -4.79
N LEU A 52 1.76 0.43 -4.75
CA LEU A 52 0.73 0.21 -3.75
C LEU A 52 0.65 -1.28 -3.41
N ILE A 53 0.48 -1.57 -2.14
CA ILE A 53 0.29 -2.94 -1.66
C ILE A 53 -1.02 -3.00 -0.89
N MET A 54 -1.91 -3.91 -1.28
CA MET A 54 -3.11 -4.22 -0.51
C MET A 54 -2.78 -5.45 0.33
N LEU A 55 -2.94 -5.33 1.63
CA LEU A 55 -2.47 -6.34 2.58
C LEU A 55 -3.58 -6.73 3.54
N ASP A 56 -3.90 -8.03 3.56
CA ASP A 56 -4.91 -8.56 4.47
C ASP A 56 -4.44 -8.44 5.92
N MET A 57 -5.38 -8.12 6.82
CA MET A 57 -5.08 -8.05 8.25
C MET A 57 -4.90 -9.43 8.87
N ASN A 58 -5.58 -10.45 8.33
CA ASN A 58 -5.58 -11.78 8.92
C ASN A 58 -5.31 -12.85 7.87
N PHE A 59 -4.16 -13.52 7.97
CA PHE A 59 -3.79 -14.57 7.04
C PHE A 59 -4.13 -15.96 7.55
N ASN A 60 -4.35 -16.09 8.83
CA ASN A 60 -4.71 -17.38 9.42
C ASN A 60 -6.11 -17.25 9.99
N SER A 61 -7.11 -17.68 9.25
CA SER A 61 -8.50 -17.49 9.64
C SER A 61 -8.85 -18.21 10.93
N SER A 62 -8.07 -19.21 11.33
CA SER A 62 -8.33 -19.92 12.59
C SER A 62 -7.82 -19.16 13.81
N ILE A 63 -6.93 -18.18 13.61
CA ILE A 63 -6.41 -17.34 14.68
C ILE A 63 -6.61 -15.89 14.26
N ASN A 64 -7.77 -15.38 14.50
CA ASN A 64 -8.18 -14.10 13.94
C ASN A 64 -7.78 -12.95 14.87
N THR A 65 -6.48 -12.71 15.01
CA THR A 65 -5.97 -11.68 15.92
C THR A 65 -5.67 -10.35 15.24
N GLY A 66 -5.49 -10.36 13.91
CA GLY A 66 -5.08 -9.16 13.18
C GLY A 66 -3.60 -8.84 13.29
N ASN A 67 -2.87 -9.56 14.15
CA ASN A 67 -1.45 -9.26 14.36
C ASN A 67 -0.59 -9.64 13.18
N GLU A 68 -1.02 -10.60 12.37
CA GLU A 68 -0.28 -10.99 11.17
C GLU A 68 -0.18 -9.83 10.19
N GLY A 69 -1.29 -9.13 9.96
CA GLY A 69 -1.28 -7.99 9.06
C GLY A 69 -0.35 -6.90 9.53
N LEU A 70 -0.38 -6.60 10.84
CA LEU A 70 0.52 -5.59 11.40
C LEU A 70 1.98 -6.03 11.29
N PHE A 71 2.25 -7.31 11.53
CA PHE A 71 3.60 -7.86 11.38
C PHE A 71 4.12 -7.64 9.96
N TRP A 72 3.31 -7.97 8.96
CA TRP A 72 3.74 -7.85 7.57
C TRP A 72 3.83 -6.39 7.12
N LEU A 73 2.98 -5.52 7.65
CA LEU A 73 3.09 -4.08 7.40
C LEU A 73 4.46 -3.58 7.88
N ARG A 74 4.86 -3.97 9.09
CA ARG A 74 6.16 -3.60 9.63
C ARG A 74 7.29 -4.17 8.76
N LYS A 75 7.12 -5.40 8.31
CA LYS A 75 8.13 -6.06 7.47
C LYS A 75 8.31 -5.31 6.15
N ILE A 76 7.23 -4.85 5.53
CA ILE A 76 7.31 -4.07 4.29
C ILE A 76 8.15 -2.82 4.53
N LYS A 77 7.91 -2.14 5.65
CA LYS A 77 8.67 -0.93 5.98
C LYS A 77 10.14 -1.25 6.24
N GLU A 78 10.41 -2.33 6.96
CA GLU A 78 11.78 -2.76 7.25
C GLU A 78 12.55 -3.10 5.98
N LEU A 79 11.87 -3.67 4.99
CA LEU A 79 12.50 -4.03 3.73
C LEU A 79 12.77 -2.82 2.84
N GLY A 80 12.38 -1.63 3.29
CA GLY A 80 12.69 -0.40 2.57
C GLY A 80 11.75 -0.06 1.44
N SER A 81 10.62 -0.74 1.36
CA SER A 81 9.63 -0.43 0.32
C SER A 81 8.98 0.92 0.60
N ASP A 82 8.85 1.75 -0.43
CA ASP A 82 8.12 3.00 -0.32
C ASP A 82 6.69 2.88 -0.85
N ALA A 83 6.23 1.67 -1.11
CA ALA A 83 4.86 1.44 -1.55
C ALA A 83 3.88 1.92 -0.48
N ALA A 84 2.79 2.55 -0.92
CA ALA A 84 1.70 2.86 -0.02
C ALA A 84 0.96 1.57 0.31
N VAL A 85 0.55 1.39 1.56
CA VAL A 85 -0.12 0.16 1.98
C VAL A 85 -1.56 0.45 2.36
N ILE A 86 -2.50 -0.27 1.73
CA ILE A 86 -3.90 -0.25 2.12
C ILE A 86 -4.19 -1.59 2.79
N MET A 87 -4.61 -1.54 4.05
CA MET A 87 -4.94 -2.75 4.79
C MET A 87 -6.34 -3.22 4.41
N ILE A 88 -6.53 -4.53 4.30
CA ILE A 88 -7.84 -5.13 4.04
C ILE A 88 -8.29 -5.77 5.34
N THR A 89 -9.46 -5.40 5.84
CA THR A 89 -9.91 -5.85 7.15
C THR A 89 -11.35 -6.32 7.12
N ALA A 90 -11.70 -7.18 8.07
CA ALA A 90 -13.08 -7.58 8.28
C ALA A 90 -13.78 -6.52 9.12
N TYR A 91 -15.11 -6.50 9.06
CA TYR A 91 -15.91 -5.51 9.76
C TYR A 91 -15.62 -5.46 11.26
N GLY A 92 -15.35 -6.60 11.87
CA GLY A 92 -15.09 -6.65 13.32
C GLY A 92 -13.69 -6.21 13.74
N ASP A 93 -12.81 -5.89 12.81
CA ASP A 93 -11.41 -5.59 13.10
C ASP A 93 -11.05 -4.12 12.87
N ILE A 94 -12.03 -3.23 12.96
CA ILE A 94 -11.81 -1.80 12.67
C ILE A 94 -10.76 -1.17 13.59
N ASP A 95 -10.75 -1.58 14.86
CA ASP A 95 -9.76 -1.04 15.82
C ASP A 95 -8.34 -1.37 15.38
N LEU A 96 -8.12 -2.57 14.87
CA LEU A 96 -6.80 -2.96 14.38
C LEU A 96 -6.45 -2.21 13.10
N ALA A 97 -7.44 -1.95 12.26
CA ALA A 97 -7.22 -1.16 11.05
C ALA A 97 -6.79 0.25 11.41
N VAL A 98 -7.44 0.87 12.37
CA VAL A 98 -7.06 2.22 12.84
C VAL A 98 -5.64 2.19 13.39
N ARG A 99 -5.29 1.15 14.14
CA ARG A 99 -3.94 1.01 14.65
C ARG A 99 -2.92 0.91 13.51
N SER A 100 -3.26 0.22 12.42
CA SER A 100 -2.36 0.09 11.29
C SER A 100 -2.05 1.46 10.65
N LEU A 101 -2.99 2.38 10.67
CA LEU A 101 -2.74 3.73 10.17
C LEU A 101 -1.65 4.42 10.98
N LYS A 102 -1.64 4.20 12.29
CA LYS A 102 -0.61 4.78 13.15
C LYS A 102 0.76 4.15 12.91
N GLU A 103 0.77 2.96 12.32
CA GLU A 103 2.03 2.26 12.03
C GLU A 103 2.47 2.40 10.59
N GLY A 104 1.82 3.29 9.84
CA GLY A 104 2.29 3.65 8.51
C GLY A 104 1.45 3.17 7.35
N ALA A 105 0.32 2.50 7.59
CA ALA A 105 -0.60 2.20 6.50
C ALA A 105 -1.22 3.50 6.01
N ALA A 106 -1.42 3.59 4.70
CA ALA A 106 -2.00 4.79 4.11
C ALA A 106 -3.52 4.85 4.30
N ASP A 107 -4.16 3.69 4.33
CA ASP A 107 -5.61 3.60 4.44
C ASP A 107 -6.00 2.17 4.77
N PHE A 108 -7.28 1.93 4.99
CA PHE A 108 -7.80 0.56 5.11
C PHE A 108 -9.12 0.44 4.37
N MET A 109 -9.47 -0.80 4.00
CA MET A 109 -10.70 -1.11 3.30
C MET A 109 -11.39 -2.27 4.02
N VAL A 110 -12.68 -2.11 4.30
CA VAL A 110 -13.45 -3.12 5.02
C VAL A 110 -14.15 -4.04 4.02
N LYS A 111 -14.04 -5.34 4.24
CA LYS A 111 -14.73 -6.35 3.42
C LYS A 111 -16.18 -6.49 3.88
N PRO A 112 -17.13 -6.64 2.97
CA PRO A 112 -17.03 -6.45 1.53
C PRO A 112 -17.08 -4.98 1.17
N TRP A 113 -16.49 -4.63 0.06
CA TRP A 113 -16.50 -3.26 -0.43
C TRP A 113 -17.21 -3.17 -1.78
N HIS A 114 -17.58 -1.95 -2.16
CA HIS A 114 -18.02 -1.69 -3.52
C HIS A 114 -16.81 -1.37 -4.38
N ASN A 115 -16.81 -1.86 -5.62
CA ASN A 115 -15.68 -1.69 -6.52
C ASN A 115 -15.30 -0.23 -6.73
N GLU A 116 -16.29 0.65 -6.84
CA GLU A 116 -16.05 2.08 -7.02
C GLU A 116 -15.31 2.68 -5.83
N ARG A 117 -15.68 2.24 -4.63
CA ARG A 117 -15.03 2.73 -3.42
C ARG A 117 -13.58 2.28 -3.36
N LEU A 118 -13.30 1.05 -3.77
CA LEU A 118 -11.94 0.55 -3.80
C LEU A 118 -11.10 1.33 -4.81
N ILE A 119 -11.61 1.54 -6.00
CA ILE A 119 -10.91 2.31 -7.03
C ILE A 119 -10.61 3.73 -6.53
N THR A 120 -11.59 4.37 -5.92
CA THR A 120 -11.42 5.73 -5.38
C THR A 120 -10.33 5.76 -4.31
N ALA A 121 -10.37 4.79 -3.39
CA ALA A 121 -9.38 4.72 -2.31
C ALA A 121 -7.96 4.54 -2.88
N ILE A 122 -7.82 3.69 -3.88
CA ILE A 122 -6.52 3.46 -4.51
C ILE A 122 -6.03 4.74 -5.19
N LYS A 123 -6.88 5.38 -5.95
CA LYS A 123 -6.52 6.61 -6.67
C LYS A 123 -6.09 7.71 -5.70
N GLU A 124 -6.85 7.89 -4.61
CA GLU A 124 -6.51 8.91 -3.63
C GLU A 124 -5.21 8.60 -2.91
N THR A 125 -4.99 7.33 -2.58
CA THR A 125 -3.77 6.92 -1.94
C THR A 125 -2.56 7.18 -2.83
N LEU A 126 -2.65 6.85 -4.10
CA LEU A 126 -1.57 7.09 -5.05
C LEU A 126 -1.32 8.58 -5.24
N LYS A 127 -2.37 9.38 -5.27
CA LYS A 127 -2.24 10.83 -5.38
C LYS A 127 -1.51 11.41 -4.17
N GLN A 128 -1.88 11.00 -2.98
CA GLN A 128 -1.23 11.48 -1.76
C GLN A 128 0.23 11.05 -1.70
N LYS A 129 0.52 9.84 -2.14
CA LYS A 129 1.90 9.35 -2.20
C LYS A 129 2.73 10.23 -3.14
N GLY A 130 2.20 10.55 -4.31
CA GLY A 130 2.88 11.42 -5.26
C GLY A 130 3.13 12.81 -4.68
N ASN A 131 2.13 13.37 -4.00
CA ASN A 131 2.27 14.69 -3.38
C ASN A 131 3.31 14.68 -2.27
N ALA A 132 3.35 13.62 -1.46
CA ALA A 132 4.33 13.49 -0.40
C ALA A 132 5.75 13.41 -0.97
N GLN A 133 5.93 12.68 -2.07
CA GLN A 133 7.22 12.57 -2.73
C GLN A 133 7.67 13.91 -3.31
N LEU A 134 6.75 14.68 -3.86
CA LEU A 134 7.06 16.01 -4.37
C LEU A 134 7.50 16.94 -3.25
N LYS A 135 6.82 16.91 -2.11
CA LYS A 135 7.20 17.73 -0.97
C LYS A 135 8.59 17.37 -0.46
N ASN A 136 8.89 16.08 -0.41
CA ASN A 136 10.21 15.63 0.02
C ASN A 136 11.29 16.06 -0.96
N ALA A 137 11.00 15.99 -2.25
CA ALA A 137 11.93 16.44 -3.28
C ALA A 137 12.19 17.94 -3.17
N ASP A 138 11.15 18.71 -2.87
CA ASP A 138 11.30 20.16 -2.70
C ASP A 138 12.17 20.50 -1.50
N LYS A 139 12.13 19.68 -0.47
CA LYS A 139 12.94 19.92 0.73
C LYS A 139 14.39 19.53 0.55
N LEU A 140 14.64 18.48 -0.21
CA LEU A 140 16.00 17.98 -0.38
C LEU A 140 16.95 19.01 -0.98
N PRO A 141 16.58 19.71 -2.05
CA PRO A 141 17.49 20.66 -2.68
C PRO A 141 17.96 21.77 -1.79
N ASP A 142 17.24 22.10 -0.74
CA ASP A 142 17.63 23.18 0.15
C ASP A 142 19.00 22.96 0.74
N SER A 143 19.30 21.74 1.12
CA SER A 143 20.60 21.45 1.73
C SER A 143 21.67 21.21 0.68
N ILE A 144 21.27 20.85 -0.52
CA ILE A 144 22.21 20.56 -1.60
C ILE A 144 22.58 21.81 -2.34
N ILE A 145 21.59 22.59 -2.68
CA ILE A 145 21.75 23.84 -3.38
C ILE A 145 22.47 24.79 -2.52
N GLY A 146 22.14 24.69 -1.45
CA GLY A 146 22.67 25.37 -0.53
C GLY A 146 23.31 26.38 -0.70
N SER A 147 23.03 26.69 -0.59
CA SER A 147 23.45 27.31 -0.43
C SER A 147 23.83 28.09 -1.32
N GLU A 148 23.66 28.15 -2.15
CA GLU A 148 23.75 28.71 -2.90
C GLU A 148 23.17 29.08 -3.64
N LEU A 149 22.66 29.06 -3.97
CA LEU A 149 21.86 29.25 -4.49
C LEU A 149 20.99 29.53 -4.29
N LEU A 150 20.84 29.57 -3.93
CA LEU A 150 19.88 29.67 -3.58
C LEU A 150 19.39 30.04 -3.02
N GLY A 151 20.02 30.18 -2.92
CA GLY A 151 19.41 30.36 -1.87
C GLY A 151 18.10 30.72 -1.94
N ALA A 152 17.74 30.74 -2.45
CA ALA A 152 16.56 31.09 -2.51
C ALA A 152 15.57 30.28 -2.19
N SER A 153 15.56 29.83 -2.09
CA SER A 153 14.68 29.17 -1.90
C SER A 153 13.92 29.08 -1.01
N GLU A 154 13.94 29.37 -0.60
CA GLU A 154 13.33 29.02 0.12
C GLU A 154 12.41 29.11 0.14
#